data_d5723b2e2f97d83ace9fe45c0cced0f5
#
_entry.id   d5723b2e2f97d83ace9fe45c0cced0f5
#
_cell.length_a   1.000
_cell.length_b   1.000
_cell.length_c   1.000
_cell.angle_alpha   90.00
_cell.angle_beta   90.00
_cell.angle_gamma   90.00
#
_symmetry.space_group_name_H-M   'P 1'
#
loop_
_entity.id
_entity.type
_entity.pdbx_description
1 polymer ?
#
loop_
_entity_poly.entity_id
_entity_poly.type
_entity_poly.pdbx_seq_one_letter_code
_entity_poly.pdbx_strand_id
1 'polypeptide(L)'
;MALNQPSTLPAKDTEKLGLPGQLDVVILLVRDHRAVQQALNDYQRAKDPERRQELIRHVMAELKTHEAAEEKAFWPAIRRELPGGEKLAAARRQEEDEAKRTIAELEAMNPREPAWDGKVQAFIGAVLNHASREEREVFLPARETLSVDRLMALGRDLEQAKKKR
;
A
#
# COMPACT_ATOMS: atom_id res chain seq x y z
N MET A 1 -5.83 16.48 13.25
CA MET A 1 -4.46 16.48 12.65
C MET A 1 -4.57 15.95 11.24
N ALA A 2 -4.18 16.73 10.25
CA ALA A 2 -4.17 16.26 8.88
C ALA A 2 -3.08 15.21 8.72
N LEU A 3 -3.45 14.03 8.17
CA LEU A 3 -2.51 12.98 7.77
C LEU A 3 -1.79 13.42 6.48
N ASN A 4 -1.07 14.52 6.55
CA ASN A 4 -0.37 15.07 5.40
C ASN A 4 1.11 14.72 5.52
N GLN A 5 1.43 13.42 5.38
CA GLN A 5 2.81 13.03 5.07
C GLN A 5 2.95 13.11 3.55
N PRO A 6 3.78 14.02 3.02
CA PRO A 6 4.02 14.06 1.58
C PRO A 6 4.68 12.75 1.17
N SER A 7 4.11 12.10 0.15
CA SER A 7 4.81 11.02 -0.54
C SER A 7 6.17 11.53 -1.00
N THR A 8 7.20 10.73 -0.80
CA THR A 8 8.58 11.05 -1.20
C THR A 8 8.76 11.09 -2.72
N LEU A 9 7.78 10.57 -3.48
CA LEU A 9 7.79 10.60 -4.94
C LEU A 9 6.99 11.80 -5.44
N PRO A 10 7.58 12.66 -6.32
CA PRO A 10 6.91 13.84 -6.82
C PRO A 10 5.67 13.49 -7.64
N ALA A 11 4.57 14.23 -7.39
CA ALA A 11 3.28 14.04 -8.07
C ALA A 11 3.38 14.16 -9.60
N LYS A 12 4.37 14.91 -10.11
CA LYS A 12 4.59 15.13 -11.54
C LYS A 12 4.97 13.88 -12.33
N ASP A 13 5.52 12.85 -11.67
CA ASP A 13 5.91 11.61 -12.34
C ASP A 13 4.73 10.65 -12.55
N THR A 14 3.62 10.88 -11.86
CA THR A 14 2.42 10.06 -11.98
C THR A 14 1.46 10.51 -13.07
N GLU A 15 1.52 11.78 -13.48
CA GLU A 15 0.61 12.36 -14.49
C GLU A 15 1.01 12.08 -15.96
N LYS A 16 2.28 11.78 -16.21
CA LYS A 16 2.81 11.63 -17.58
C LYS A 16 2.71 10.24 -18.17
N LEU A 17 2.26 9.24 -17.43
CA LEU A 17 2.35 7.85 -17.85
C LEU A 17 0.96 7.26 -18.05
N GLY A 18 0.65 7.20 -19.22
CA GLY A 18 -0.34 6.70 -20.12
C GLY A 18 -1.15 5.48 -19.70
N LEU A 19 -1.42 4.64 -20.61
CA LEU A 19 -2.39 3.56 -20.69
C LEU A 19 -2.10 2.37 -19.75
N PRO A 20 -3.11 1.61 -19.33
CA PRO A 20 -2.94 0.34 -18.61
C PRO A 20 -1.92 -0.56 -19.33
N GLY A 21 -1.03 -1.20 -18.58
CA GLY A 21 0.04 -2.05 -19.13
C GLY A 21 1.32 -1.32 -19.55
N GLN A 22 1.37 0.01 -19.46
CA GLN A 22 2.54 0.82 -19.79
C GLN A 22 3.17 1.51 -18.57
N LEU A 23 2.71 1.19 -17.37
CA LEU A 23 3.19 1.80 -16.15
C LEU A 23 4.23 0.92 -15.47
N ASP A 24 5.29 1.55 -14.96
CA ASP A 24 6.22 0.83 -14.12
C ASP A 24 5.57 0.44 -12.77
N VAL A 25 6.11 -0.59 -12.17
CA VAL A 25 5.59 -1.17 -10.92
C VAL A 25 5.54 -0.17 -9.78
N VAL A 26 6.52 0.74 -9.68
CA VAL A 26 6.59 1.73 -8.60
C VAL A 26 5.44 2.75 -8.74
N ILE A 27 5.15 3.19 -9.97
CA ILE A 27 4.01 4.10 -10.20
C ILE A 27 2.69 3.43 -9.80
N LEU A 28 2.49 2.16 -10.14
CA LEU A 28 1.29 1.42 -9.78
C LEU A 28 1.14 1.28 -8.26
N LEU A 29 2.20 0.91 -7.56
CA LEU A 29 2.19 0.76 -6.11
C LEU A 29 1.98 2.11 -5.39
N VAL A 30 2.62 3.17 -5.85
CA VAL A 30 2.38 4.52 -5.30
C VAL A 30 0.94 4.99 -5.54
N ARG A 31 0.33 4.66 -6.67
CA ARG A 31 -1.10 4.95 -6.90
C ARG A 31 -2.00 4.24 -5.90
N ASP A 32 -1.71 2.99 -5.57
CA ASP A 32 -2.45 2.26 -4.54
C ASP A 32 -2.31 2.96 -3.18
N HIS A 33 -1.09 3.34 -2.78
CA HIS A 33 -0.85 4.07 -1.53
C HIS A 33 -1.65 5.38 -1.47
N ARG A 34 -1.72 6.11 -2.58
CA ARG A 34 -2.49 7.37 -2.64
C ARG A 34 -3.99 7.14 -2.59
N ALA A 35 -4.49 6.08 -3.21
CA ALA A 35 -5.90 5.72 -3.14
C ALA A 35 -6.30 5.38 -1.69
N VAL A 36 -5.48 4.60 -1.00
CA VAL A 36 -5.67 4.29 0.42
C VAL A 36 -5.59 5.56 1.27
N GLN A 37 -4.59 6.41 1.06
CA GLN A 37 -4.46 7.68 1.78
C GLN A 37 -5.69 8.59 1.58
N GLN A 38 -6.24 8.65 0.37
CA GLN A 38 -7.46 9.41 0.10
C GLN A 38 -8.65 8.84 0.87
N ALA A 39 -8.84 7.52 0.87
CA ALA A 39 -9.91 6.88 1.62
C ALA A 39 -9.76 7.10 3.15
N LEU A 40 -8.55 7.11 3.68
CA LEU A 40 -8.27 7.44 5.07
C LEU A 40 -8.57 8.93 5.40
N ASN A 41 -8.26 9.84 4.49
CA ASN A 41 -8.64 11.26 4.64
C ASN A 41 -10.18 11.43 4.63
N ASP A 42 -10.88 10.70 3.77
CA ASP A 42 -12.33 10.70 3.73
C ASP A 42 -12.94 10.13 5.01
N TYR A 43 -12.35 9.04 5.55
CA TYR A 43 -12.70 8.50 6.86
C TYR A 43 -12.62 9.54 7.97
N GLN A 44 -11.56 10.34 8.01
CA GLN A 44 -11.40 11.38 9.04
C GLN A 44 -12.41 12.52 8.92
N ARG A 45 -12.85 12.83 7.70
CA ARG A 45 -13.86 13.87 7.43
C ARG A 45 -15.29 13.39 7.64
N ALA A 46 -15.52 12.09 7.50
CA ALA A 46 -16.84 11.50 7.63
C ALA A 46 -17.35 11.62 9.07
N LYS A 47 -18.57 12.15 9.22
CA LYS A 47 -19.26 12.28 10.52
C LYS A 47 -20.22 11.12 10.77
N ASP A 48 -20.72 10.53 9.69
CA ASP A 48 -21.63 9.40 9.75
C ASP A 48 -20.88 8.11 10.12
N PRO A 49 -21.28 7.42 11.20
CA PRO A 49 -20.62 6.19 11.65
C PRO A 49 -20.64 5.05 10.61
N GLU A 50 -21.73 4.91 9.86
CA GLU A 50 -21.86 3.87 8.84
C GLU A 50 -20.89 4.13 7.68
N ARG A 51 -20.79 5.38 7.25
CA ARG A 51 -19.83 5.80 6.22
C ARG A 51 -18.40 5.60 6.66
N ARG A 52 -18.07 5.88 7.92
CA ARG A 52 -16.73 5.62 8.48
C ARG A 52 -16.38 4.13 8.45
N GLN A 53 -17.30 3.26 8.85
CA GLN A 53 -17.11 1.81 8.78
C GLN A 53 -16.92 1.31 7.35
N GLU A 54 -17.71 1.82 6.41
CA GLU A 54 -17.59 1.48 4.99
C GLU A 54 -16.21 1.85 4.44
N LEU A 55 -15.72 3.05 4.74
CA LEU A 55 -14.40 3.52 4.31
C LEU A 55 -13.26 2.66 4.89
N ILE A 56 -13.32 2.27 6.16
CA ILE A 56 -12.31 1.38 6.75
C ILE A 56 -12.37 -0.03 6.13
N ARG A 57 -13.56 -0.59 5.88
CA ARG A 57 -13.68 -1.88 5.17
C ARG A 57 -13.08 -1.80 3.76
N HIS A 58 -13.31 -0.70 3.06
CA HIS A 58 -12.71 -0.46 1.75
C HIS A 58 -11.19 -0.43 1.84
N VAL A 59 -10.61 0.33 2.77
CA VAL A 59 -9.15 0.38 2.99
C VAL A 59 -8.58 -1.00 3.31
N MET A 60 -9.22 -1.78 4.18
CA MET A 60 -8.77 -3.13 4.50
C MET A 60 -8.79 -4.05 3.27
N ALA A 61 -9.80 -3.95 2.41
CA ALA A 61 -9.89 -4.72 1.17
C ALA A 61 -8.80 -4.33 0.15
N GLU A 62 -8.56 -3.03 -0.01
CA GLU A 62 -7.51 -2.51 -0.90
C GLU A 62 -6.12 -2.97 -0.43
N LEU A 63 -5.83 -2.91 0.87
CA LEU A 63 -4.56 -3.38 1.42
C LEU A 63 -4.34 -4.88 1.19
N LYS A 64 -5.34 -5.71 1.44
CA LYS A 64 -5.25 -7.15 1.16
C LYS A 64 -4.93 -7.42 -0.32
N THR A 65 -5.51 -6.64 -1.23
CA THR A 65 -5.25 -6.75 -2.67
C THR A 65 -3.84 -6.34 -3.04
N HIS A 66 -3.40 -5.21 -2.50
CA HIS A 66 -2.09 -4.62 -2.72
C HIS A 66 -0.99 -5.57 -2.24
N GLU A 67 -1.01 -5.99 -0.98
CA GLU A 67 -0.03 -6.91 -0.40
C GLU A 67 0.03 -8.26 -1.11
N ALA A 68 -1.11 -8.84 -1.46
CA ALA A 68 -1.15 -10.10 -2.21
C ALA A 68 -0.54 -9.98 -3.62
N ALA A 69 -0.71 -8.83 -4.28
CA ALA A 69 -0.09 -8.57 -5.57
C ALA A 69 1.41 -8.37 -5.46
N GLU A 70 1.89 -7.69 -4.42
CA GLU A 70 3.31 -7.51 -4.12
C GLU A 70 4.01 -8.84 -3.81
N GLU A 71 3.44 -9.66 -2.94
CA GLU A 71 3.97 -10.99 -2.63
C GLU A 71 4.16 -11.84 -3.89
N LYS A 72 3.28 -11.70 -4.84
CA LYS A 72 3.28 -12.49 -6.07
C LYS A 72 4.20 -11.94 -7.15
N ALA A 73 4.24 -10.62 -7.33
CA ALA A 73 4.89 -10.00 -8.48
C ALA A 73 6.09 -9.10 -8.14
N PHE A 74 6.11 -8.46 -6.99
CA PHE A 74 7.11 -7.45 -6.64
C PHE A 74 8.23 -7.98 -5.75
N TRP A 75 7.91 -8.53 -4.58
CA TRP A 75 8.89 -8.98 -3.61
C TRP A 75 9.88 -10.05 -4.12
N PRO A 76 9.48 -11.01 -4.99
CA PRO A 76 10.44 -11.95 -5.56
C PRO A 76 11.54 -11.29 -6.39
N ALA A 77 11.24 -10.20 -7.09
CA ALA A 77 12.22 -9.42 -7.85
C ALA A 77 13.12 -8.60 -6.91
N ILE A 78 12.53 -7.91 -5.92
CA ILE A 78 13.27 -7.13 -4.95
C ILE A 78 14.31 -7.98 -4.22
N ARG A 79 13.94 -9.18 -3.77
CA ARG A 79 14.85 -10.12 -3.09
C ARG A 79 16.07 -10.48 -3.94
N ARG A 80 15.87 -10.71 -5.23
CA ARG A 80 16.93 -11.18 -6.14
C ARG A 80 17.77 -10.07 -6.73
N GLU A 81 17.18 -8.91 -6.96
CA GLU A 81 17.72 -7.89 -7.85
C GLU A 81 18.19 -6.63 -7.13
N LEU A 82 17.73 -6.37 -5.90
CA LEU A 82 18.20 -5.23 -5.10
C LEU A 82 19.33 -5.64 -4.13
N PRO A 83 20.37 -4.80 -3.99
CA PRO A 83 21.30 -4.95 -2.88
C PRO A 83 20.58 -4.89 -1.53
N GLY A 84 20.75 -5.92 -0.71
CA GLY A 84 20.05 -6.04 0.57
C GLY A 84 18.53 -6.33 0.46
N GLY A 85 18.06 -6.69 -0.72
CA GLY A 85 16.63 -6.90 -1.03
C GLY A 85 15.97 -7.96 -0.16
N GLU A 86 16.68 -9.03 0.22
CA GLU A 86 16.16 -10.04 1.15
C GLU A 86 15.81 -9.44 2.52
N LYS A 87 16.70 -8.62 3.07
CA LYS A 87 16.49 -7.95 4.35
C LYS A 87 15.33 -6.94 4.28
N LEU A 88 15.26 -6.16 3.19
CA LEU A 88 14.18 -5.20 2.96
C LEU A 88 12.83 -5.91 2.87
N ALA A 89 12.73 -6.97 2.06
CA ALA A 89 11.52 -7.75 1.90
C ALA A 89 11.08 -8.41 3.23
N ALA A 90 12.02 -8.95 4.00
CA ALA A 90 11.71 -9.55 5.30
C ALA A 90 11.14 -8.53 6.29
N ALA A 91 11.72 -7.33 6.34
CA ALA A 91 11.25 -6.25 7.21
C ALA A 91 9.83 -5.78 6.84
N ARG A 92 9.55 -5.62 5.54
CA ARG A 92 8.20 -5.22 5.08
C ARG A 92 7.18 -6.33 5.32
N ARG A 93 7.54 -7.57 5.07
CA ARG A 93 6.66 -8.72 5.34
C ARG A 93 6.23 -8.80 6.81
N GLN A 94 7.11 -8.49 7.75
CA GLN A 94 6.73 -8.44 9.16
C GLN A 94 5.64 -7.39 9.41
N GLU A 95 5.75 -6.20 8.80
CA GLU A 95 4.75 -5.14 8.91
C GLU A 95 3.41 -5.55 8.27
N GLU A 96 3.44 -6.20 7.10
CA GLU A 96 2.26 -6.75 6.43
C GLU A 96 1.56 -7.82 7.29
N ASP A 97 2.32 -8.74 7.90
CA ASP A 97 1.77 -9.78 8.79
C ASP A 97 1.11 -9.15 10.04
N GLU A 98 1.65 -8.06 10.56
CA GLU A 98 1.04 -7.29 11.64
C GLU A 98 -0.25 -6.59 11.18
N ALA A 99 -0.24 -6.01 9.98
CA ALA A 99 -1.44 -5.42 9.38
C ALA A 99 -2.54 -6.45 9.15
N LYS A 100 -2.21 -7.63 8.63
CA LYS A 100 -3.17 -8.75 8.45
C LYS A 100 -3.82 -9.18 9.76
N ARG A 101 -3.04 -9.27 10.85
CA ARG A 101 -3.59 -9.57 12.20
C ARG A 101 -4.54 -8.47 12.66
N THR A 102 -4.14 -7.20 12.52
CA THR A 102 -4.97 -6.06 12.91
C THR A 102 -6.26 -5.99 12.10
N ILE A 103 -6.20 -6.27 10.80
CA ILE A 103 -7.39 -6.35 9.94
C ILE A 103 -8.34 -7.45 10.44
N ALA A 104 -7.83 -8.67 10.72
CA ALA A 104 -8.66 -9.77 11.22
C ALA A 104 -9.33 -9.43 12.57
N GLU A 105 -8.62 -8.73 13.45
CA GLU A 105 -9.18 -8.28 14.72
C GLU A 105 -10.25 -7.19 14.51
N LEU A 106 -10.03 -6.21 13.64
CA LEU A 106 -11.03 -5.19 13.31
C LEU A 106 -12.28 -5.77 12.66
N GLU A 107 -12.13 -6.79 11.80
CA GLU A 107 -13.25 -7.50 11.18
C GLU A 107 -14.09 -8.28 12.21
N ALA A 108 -13.47 -8.77 13.28
CA ALA A 108 -14.15 -9.51 14.36
C ALA A 108 -14.78 -8.59 15.42
N MET A 109 -14.37 -7.31 15.51
CA MET A 109 -14.89 -6.38 16.51
C MET A 109 -16.24 -5.78 16.08
N ASN A 110 -17.05 -5.44 17.09
CA ASN A 110 -18.23 -4.62 16.87
C ASN A 110 -17.80 -3.15 16.70
N PRO A 111 -18.08 -2.52 15.53
CA PRO A 111 -17.67 -1.13 15.26
C PRO A 111 -18.33 -0.08 16.19
N ARG A 112 -19.32 -0.46 16.99
CA ARG A 112 -19.97 0.41 17.99
C ARG A 112 -19.26 0.40 19.34
N GLU A 113 -18.27 -0.45 19.53
CA GLU A 113 -17.50 -0.49 20.75
C GLU A 113 -16.45 0.61 20.79
N PRO A 114 -16.25 1.31 21.93
CA PRO A 114 -15.25 2.37 22.04
C PRO A 114 -13.83 1.92 21.68
N ALA A 115 -13.49 0.66 21.95
CA ALA A 115 -12.18 0.08 21.64
C ALA A 115 -11.91 0.01 20.12
N TRP A 116 -12.95 -0.07 19.27
CA TRP A 116 -12.81 -0.13 17.83
C TRP A 116 -12.17 1.13 17.25
N ASP A 117 -12.61 2.31 17.67
CA ASP A 117 -12.03 3.59 17.21
C ASP A 117 -10.53 3.69 17.54
N GLY A 118 -10.13 3.32 18.74
CA GLY A 118 -8.71 3.31 19.12
C GLY A 118 -7.87 2.37 18.25
N LYS A 119 -8.42 1.20 17.95
CA LYS A 119 -7.75 0.22 17.09
C LYS A 119 -7.66 0.68 15.64
N VAL A 120 -8.70 1.32 15.10
CA VAL A 120 -8.67 1.93 13.77
C VAL A 120 -7.62 3.03 13.69
N GLN A 121 -7.48 3.89 14.70
CA GLN A 121 -6.46 4.94 14.70
C GLN A 121 -5.03 4.35 14.68
N ALA A 122 -4.79 3.30 15.46
CA ALA A 122 -3.51 2.58 15.45
C ALA A 122 -3.24 1.93 14.08
N PHE A 123 -4.24 1.31 13.47
CA PHE A 123 -4.18 0.74 12.13
C PHE A 123 -3.85 1.78 11.06
N ILE A 124 -4.51 2.93 11.08
CA ILE A 124 -4.23 4.05 10.17
C ILE A 124 -2.76 4.48 10.29
N GLY A 125 -2.27 4.67 11.51
CA GLY A 125 -0.87 5.04 11.76
C GLY A 125 0.11 4.03 11.18
N ALA A 126 -0.15 2.73 11.38
CA ALA A 126 0.68 1.65 10.86
C ALA A 126 0.71 1.62 9.32
N VAL A 127 -0.46 1.73 8.67
CA VAL A 127 -0.59 1.76 7.20
C VAL A 127 0.18 2.91 6.57
N LEU A 128 0.04 4.12 7.11
CA LEU A 128 0.73 5.29 6.58
C LEU A 128 2.24 5.22 6.79
N ASN A 129 2.69 4.70 7.93
CA ASN A 129 4.10 4.52 8.21
C ASN A 129 4.72 3.45 7.29
N HIS A 130 4.03 2.32 7.09
CA HIS A 130 4.44 1.27 6.16
C HIS A 130 4.62 1.84 4.74
N ALA A 131 3.60 2.48 4.18
CA ALA A 131 3.66 3.07 2.84
C ALA A 131 4.81 4.08 2.69
N SER A 132 5.00 4.98 3.67
CA SER A 132 6.09 5.96 3.66
C SER A 132 7.48 5.30 3.68
N ARG A 133 7.66 4.26 4.49
CA ARG A 133 8.93 3.52 4.57
C ARG A 133 9.20 2.75 3.30
N GLU A 134 8.20 2.10 2.74
CA GLU A 134 8.32 1.34 1.51
C GLU A 134 8.68 2.22 0.32
N GLU A 135 8.01 3.37 0.15
CA GLU A 135 8.34 4.34 -0.89
C GLU A 135 9.79 4.81 -0.80
N ARG A 136 10.30 5.07 0.41
CA ARG A 136 11.64 5.57 0.63
C ARG A 136 12.72 4.50 0.59
N GLU A 137 12.47 3.36 1.22
CA GLU A 137 13.48 2.33 1.46
C GLU A 137 13.51 1.25 0.38
N VAL A 138 12.44 1.11 -0.42
CA VAL A 138 12.31 0.08 -1.45
C VAL A 138 12.07 0.66 -2.83
N PHE A 139 11.06 1.51 -3.01
CA PHE A 139 10.67 1.99 -4.34
C PHE A 139 11.72 2.92 -4.96
N LEU A 140 12.29 3.85 -4.19
CA LEU A 140 13.37 4.70 -4.69
C LEU A 140 14.61 3.88 -5.08
N PRO A 141 15.16 2.98 -4.23
CA PRO A 141 16.26 2.11 -4.62
C PRO A 141 15.93 1.19 -5.80
N ALA A 142 14.70 0.69 -5.90
CA ALA A 142 14.28 -0.11 -7.07
C ALA A 142 14.36 0.68 -8.36
N ARG A 143 13.92 1.93 -8.38
CA ARG A 143 14.03 2.82 -9.54
C ARG A 143 15.46 3.17 -9.92
N GLU A 144 16.35 3.26 -8.95
CA GLU A 144 17.77 3.53 -9.19
C GLU A 144 18.55 2.31 -9.70
N THR A 145 18.11 1.10 -9.33
CA THR A 145 18.82 -0.15 -9.60
C THR A 145 18.30 -0.90 -10.82
N LEU A 146 16.97 -0.96 -10.98
CA LEU A 146 16.33 -1.73 -12.06
C LEU A 146 16.19 -0.90 -13.33
N SER A 147 16.33 -1.57 -14.48
CA SER A 147 16.09 -0.91 -15.77
C SER A 147 14.62 -0.54 -15.94
N VAL A 148 14.35 0.46 -16.81
CA VAL A 148 12.98 0.88 -17.16
C VAL A 148 12.17 -0.32 -17.68
N ASP A 149 12.74 -1.14 -18.56
CA ASP A 149 12.07 -2.32 -19.11
C ASP A 149 11.72 -3.33 -18.02
N ARG A 150 12.60 -3.49 -17.03
CA ARG A 150 12.34 -4.38 -15.89
C ARG A 150 11.22 -3.87 -15.00
N LEU A 151 11.22 -2.58 -14.67
CA LEU A 151 10.15 -1.94 -13.89
C LEU A 151 8.79 -2.04 -14.60
N MET A 152 8.77 -1.88 -15.92
CA MET A 152 7.55 -2.04 -16.72
C MET A 152 7.08 -3.50 -16.79
N ALA A 153 8.00 -4.45 -16.90
CA ALA A 153 7.66 -5.88 -16.85
C ALA A 153 7.01 -6.24 -15.51
N LEU A 154 7.59 -5.79 -14.41
CA LEU A 154 7.03 -5.98 -13.07
C LEU A 154 5.67 -5.28 -12.91
N GLY A 155 5.46 -4.14 -13.54
CA GLY A 155 4.17 -3.45 -13.58
C GLY A 155 3.08 -4.31 -14.23
N ARG A 156 3.37 -4.93 -15.37
CA ARG A 156 2.45 -5.88 -16.03
C ARG A 156 2.13 -7.09 -15.14
N ASP A 157 3.15 -7.65 -14.51
CA ASP A 157 2.98 -8.79 -13.59
C ASP A 157 2.11 -8.43 -12.38
N LEU A 158 2.29 -7.25 -11.82
CA LEU A 158 1.49 -6.72 -10.72
C LEU A 158 0.02 -6.54 -11.13
N GLU A 159 -0.24 -5.93 -12.29
CA GLU A 159 -1.61 -5.76 -12.82
C GLU A 159 -2.29 -7.12 -13.05
N GLN A 160 -1.57 -8.11 -13.57
CA GLN A 160 -2.11 -9.46 -13.72
C GLN A 160 -2.38 -10.15 -12.39
N ALA A 161 -1.51 -9.94 -11.39
CA ALA A 161 -1.70 -10.50 -10.06
C ALA A 161 -2.98 -9.96 -9.40
N LYS A 162 -3.33 -8.69 -9.63
CA LYS A 162 -4.57 -8.07 -9.15
C LYS A 162 -5.83 -8.59 -9.85
N LYS A 163 -5.75 -9.00 -11.12
CA LYS A 163 -6.91 -9.47 -11.91
C LYS A 163 -7.29 -10.93 -11.64
N LYS A 164 -6.37 -11.75 -11.14
CA LYS A 164 -6.58 -13.20 -10.91
C LYS A 164 -7.24 -13.51 -9.55
N ARG A 165 -8.30 -12.79 -9.23
CA ARG A 165 -9.15 -13.03 -8.06
C ARG A 165 -10.48 -13.63 -8.44
#